data_0a35e1d1eaa9dd8c3ee7d4a821f5b76c
#
_entry.id   0a35e1d1eaa9dd8c3ee7d4a821f5b76c
#
_cell.length_a   1.000
_cell.length_b   1.000
_cell.length_c   1.000
_cell.angle_alpha   90.00
_cell.angle_beta   90.00
_cell.angle_gamma   90.00
#
_symmetry.space_group_name_H-M   'P 1'
#
loop_
_entity.id
_entity.type
_entity.pdbx_description
1 polymer ?
#
loop_
_entity_poly.entity_id
_entity_poly.type
_entity_poly.pdbx_seq_one_letter_code
_entity_poly.pdbx_strand_id
1 'polypeptide(L)'
;MSCQSGTTKNNISATNYQLVNNWPELSKNYYLGQPTGIGIDKDDHIFVFHRAGRKWTSPFPDSAISNNTILELDNESGKIINSWGANAFIMPHGLTVDNQNNIWLTDVALHQIFKFSHDGKLLMKLGVAKVSGNDSLHFNLPTDIAVADDGSFYVSDGYGNSRVVKFSSTGKYIKSWGTYGNKPGEFIIPHGIALDKNNTLYVADRQNNRVQLFDTNGNFLKELKNDMQVEQTPSIAIDNLGRLFAIDYDPTKKKDSTVNGSTIFEIDSSQHAKNHFGANGSTKRTTSWFHDLAIDSKGNIYVGDIIGMKILKFKLKK
;
A
#
# COMPACT_ATOMS: atom_id res chain seq x y z
N MET A 1 -30.46 38.20 27.48
CA MET A 1 -30.44 37.21 26.38
C MET A 1 -29.10 36.53 26.40
N SER A 2 -29.06 35.29 26.89
CA SER A 2 -27.83 34.49 27.03
C SER A 2 -27.67 33.67 25.77
N CYS A 3 -26.63 33.94 24.98
CA CYS A 3 -26.22 33.05 23.88
C CYS A 3 -25.52 31.85 24.46
N GLN A 4 -26.17 30.70 24.50
CA GLN A 4 -25.53 29.42 24.71
C GLN A 4 -24.79 29.02 23.41
N SER A 5 -23.46 29.05 23.47
CA SER A 5 -22.60 28.41 22.46
C SER A 5 -22.72 26.90 22.60
N GLY A 6 -23.47 26.29 21.70
CA GLY A 6 -23.55 24.85 21.57
C GLY A 6 -22.21 24.29 21.05
N THR A 7 -21.40 23.77 21.95
CA THR A 7 -20.29 22.90 21.60
C THR A 7 -20.85 21.60 21.03
N THR A 8 -20.85 21.44 19.73
CA THR A 8 -21.06 20.12 19.07
C THR A 8 -19.98 19.16 19.55
N LYS A 9 -20.33 18.31 20.51
CA LYS A 9 -19.54 17.12 20.82
C LYS A 9 -19.53 16.26 19.56
N ASN A 10 -18.41 16.23 18.86
CA ASN A 10 -18.15 15.23 17.83
C ASN A 10 -18.30 13.85 18.50
N ASN A 11 -19.41 13.18 18.24
CA ASN A 11 -19.60 11.78 18.62
C ASN A 11 -18.56 10.98 17.83
N ILE A 12 -17.47 10.61 18.49
CA ILE A 12 -16.47 9.68 17.98
C ILE A 12 -17.19 8.34 17.83
N SER A 13 -17.55 8.00 16.60
CA SER A 13 -18.14 6.70 16.28
C SER A 13 -17.17 5.59 16.74
N ALA A 14 -17.69 4.63 17.52
CA ALA A 14 -16.90 3.45 17.87
C ALA A 14 -16.50 2.73 16.58
N THR A 15 -15.19 2.50 16.39
CA THR A 15 -14.71 1.75 15.21
C THR A 15 -15.20 0.32 15.23
N ASN A 16 -15.56 -0.19 14.05
CA ASN A 16 -15.92 -1.60 13.87
C ASN A 16 -14.70 -2.54 13.89
N TYR A 17 -13.51 -2.01 14.14
CA TYR A 17 -12.27 -2.75 14.13
C TYR A 17 -11.63 -2.79 15.51
N GLN A 18 -10.94 -3.89 15.80
CA GLN A 18 -10.19 -4.08 17.04
C GLN A 18 -8.76 -4.51 16.71
N LEU A 19 -7.78 -3.80 17.27
CA LEU A 19 -6.38 -4.21 17.19
C LEU A 19 -6.20 -5.57 17.87
N VAL A 20 -5.55 -6.50 17.17
CA VAL A 20 -5.14 -7.79 17.70
C VAL A 20 -3.76 -7.63 18.35
N ASN A 21 -3.74 -7.71 19.68
CA ASN A 21 -2.48 -7.63 20.42
C ASN A 21 -1.64 -8.89 20.20
N ASN A 22 -0.30 -8.72 20.22
CA ASN A 22 0.67 -9.81 20.07
C ASN A 22 0.60 -10.57 18.73
N TRP A 23 0.08 -9.95 17.71
CA TRP A 23 0.16 -10.43 16.33
C TRP A 23 1.03 -9.47 15.50
N PRO A 24 1.96 -9.97 14.64
CA PRO A 24 2.32 -11.38 14.41
C PRO A 24 3.20 -11.96 15.53
N GLU A 25 3.19 -13.29 15.67
CA GLU A 25 4.07 -14.01 16.60
C GLU A 25 5.46 -14.24 15.98
N LEU A 26 6.27 -13.16 15.91
CA LEU A 26 7.64 -13.26 15.43
C LEU A 26 8.58 -13.63 16.58
N SER A 27 9.64 -14.40 16.31
CA SER A 27 10.66 -14.68 17.30
C SER A 27 11.33 -13.39 17.77
N LYS A 28 11.76 -13.32 19.03
CA LYS A 28 12.43 -12.14 19.61
C LYS A 28 13.68 -11.69 18.85
N ASN A 29 14.30 -12.61 18.12
CA ASN A 29 15.51 -12.36 17.34
C ASN A 29 15.22 -12.04 15.86
N TYR A 30 13.94 -12.06 15.44
CA TYR A 30 13.58 -11.74 14.06
C TYR A 30 13.55 -10.22 13.86
N TYR A 31 14.39 -9.72 12.98
CA TYR A 31 14.45 -8.30 12.65
C TYR A 31 13.70 -8.01 11.36
N LEU A 32 12.48 -7.57 11.48
CA LEU A 32 11.61 -7.25 10.35
C LEU A 32 12.11 -6.01 9.55
N GLY A 33 12.57 -4.97 10.26
CA GLY A 33 12.82 -3.67 9.62
C GLY A 33 11.52 -2.98 9.22
N GLN A 34 11.54 -2.27 8.10
CA GLN A 34 10.38 -1.53 7.59
C GLN A 34 9.51 -2.43 6.69
N PRO A 35 8.30 -2.82 7.09
CA PRO A 35 7.34 -3.51 6.22
C PRO A 35 6.72 -2.50 5.24
N THR A 36 6.98 -2.66 3.95
CA THR A 36 6.60 -1.70 2.92
C THR A 36 5.51 -2.17 2.00
N GLY A 37 5.33 -3.49 1.85
CA GLY A 37 4.28 -4.10 1.05
C GLY A 37 3.57 -5.19 1.85
N ILE A 38 2.24 -5.26 1.76
CA ILE A 38 1.39 -6.25 2.39
C ILE A 38 0.45 -6.83 1.35
N GLY A 39 0.44 -8.15 1.21
CA GLY A 39 -0.48 -8.86 0.33
C GLY A 39 -1.12 -10.04 1.04
N ILE A 40 -2.22 -10.54 0.49
CA ILE A 40 -2.96 -11.68 1.06
C ILE A 40 -3.28 -12.65 -0.06
N ASP A 41 -3.01 -13.93 0.16
CA ASP A 41 -3.37 -14.98 -0.78
C ASP A 41 -4.81 -15.48 -0.59
N LYS A 42 -5.26 -16.39 -1.43
CA LYS A 42 -6.62 -16.95 -1.37
C LYS A 42 -6.89 -17.83 -0.13
N ASP A 43 -5.84 -18.25 0.56
CA ASP A 43 -5.91 -19.04 1.79
C ASP A 43 -5.81 -18.15 3.05
N ASP A 44 -5.86 -16.82 2.85
CA ASP A 44 -5.71 -15.76 3.85
C ASP A 44 -4.31 -15.71 4.50
N HIS A 45 -3.25 -16.30 3.90
CA HIS A 45 -1.89 -16.08 4.38
C HIS A 45 -1.44 -14.65 4.07
N ILE A 46 -0.65 -14.09 4.97
CA ILE A 46 -0.20 -12.69 4.87
C ILE A 46 1.21 -12.66 4.34
N PHE A 47 1.38 -12.07 3.16
CA PHE A 47 2.70 -11.79 2.59
C PHE A 47 3.17 -10.40 3.00
N VAL A 48 4.43 -10.31 3.41
CA VAL A 48 5.05 -9.06 3.85
C VAL A 48 6.34 -8.84 3.10
N PHE A 49 6.46 -7.73 2.39
CA PHE A 49 7.70 -7.28 1.81
C PHE A 49 8.34 -6.24 2.73
N HIS A 50 9.56 -6.50 3.19
CA HIS A 50 10.20 -5.66 4.19
C HIS A 50 11.68 -5.40 3.89
N ARG A 51 12.21 -4.36 4.48
CA ARG A 51 13.57 -3.89 4.20
C ARG A 51 14.66 -4.54 5.04
N ALA A 52 14.35 -5.44 5.95
CA ALA A 52 15.32 -6.16 6.81
C ALA A 52 16.42 -5.24 7.36
N GLY A 53 16.05 -4.04 7.82
CA GLY A 53 16.96 -3.04 8.37
C GLY A 53 17.55 -2.05 7.37
N ARG A 54 17.37 -2.23 6.07
CA ARG A 54 17.76 -1.25 5.06
C ARG A 54 16.99 0.06 5.26
N LYS A 55 17.71 1.17 5.36
CA LYS A 55 17.13 2.51 5.47
C LYS A 55 17.05 3.18 4.11
N TRP A 56 16.06 4.03 3.92
CA TRP A 56 15.97 4.90 2.75
C TRP A 56 17.10 5.93 2.79
N THR A 57 17.91 5.97 1.75
CA THR A 57 19.02 6.91 1.58
C THR A 57 19.03 7.47 0.17
N SER A 58 19.73 8.58 -0.03
CA SER A 58 20.00 9.13 -1.36
C SER A 58 21.49 9.44 -1.45
N PRO A 59 22.26 8.79 -2.35
CA PRO A 59 21.81 7.71 -3.25
C PRO A 59 21.45 6.41 -2.51
N PHE A 60 20.76 5.50 -3.19
CA PHE A 60 20.54 4.15 -2.69
C PHE A 60 21.85 3.35 -2.69
N PRO A 61 22.00 2.40 -1.75
CA PRO A 61 23.16 1.49 -1.77
C PRO A 61 23.18 0.62 -3.02
N ASP A 62 24.36 0.18 -3.42
CA ASP A 62 24.53 -0.72 -4.57
C ASP A 62 24.30 -2.20 -4.24
N SER A 63 24.48 -2.58 -2.98
CA SER A 63 24.37 -3.97 -2.54
C SER A 63 22.93 -4.40 -2.31
N ALA A 64 22.59 -5.63 -2.68
CA ALA A 64 21.35 -6.26 -2.28
C ALA A 64 21.29 -6.53 -0.76
N ILE A 65 20.08 -6.68 -0.24
CA ILE A 65 19.84 -7.07 1.15
C ILE A 65 20.15 -8.56 1.30
N SER A 66 21.06 -8.90 2.20
CA SER A 66 21.51 -10.29 2.42
C SER A 66 20.48 -11.17 3.14
N ASN A 67 19.57 -10.57 3.89
CA ASN A 67 18.51 -11.27 4.60
C ASN A 67 17.30 -11.52 3.67
N ASN A 68 16.45 -12.47 4.05
CA ASN A 68 15.14 -12.62 3.43
C ASN A 68 14.33 -11.33 3.59
N THR A 69 13.62 -10.96 2.54
CA THR A 69 12.84 -9.72 2.47
C THR A 69 11.36 -9.97 2.30
N ILE A 70 10.97 -11.21 2.04
CA ILE A 70 9.58 -11.64 1.96
C ILE A 70 9.30 -12.62 3.09
N LEU A 71 8.16 -12.41 3.77
CA LEU A 71 7.58 -13.32 4.74
C LEU A 71 6.23 -13.79 4.26
N GLU A 72 5.91 -15.04 4.52
CA GLU A 72 4.57 -15.60 4.51
C GLU A 72 4.19 -15.94 5.94
N LEU A 73 3.07 -15.40 6.41
CA LEU A 73 2.59 -15.54 7.78
C LEU A 73 1.23 -16.22 7.81
N ASP A 74 1.05 -17.11 8.78
CA ASP A 74 -0.27 -17.62 9.14
C ASP A 74 -1.15 -16.49 9.69
N ASN A 75 -2.37 -16.36 9.18
CA ASN A 75 -3.22 -15.22 9.52
C ASN A 75 -3.73 -15.24 10.96
N GLU A 76 -3.92 -16.40 11.57
CA GLU A 76 -4.44 -16.49 12.95
C GLU A 76 -3.33 -16.30 13.98
N SER A 77 -2.26 -17.06 13.88
CA SER A 77 -1.14 -17.01 14.82
C SER A 77 -0.09 -15.93 14.49
N GLY A 78 0.05 -15.54 13.23
CA GLY A 78 1.13 -14.69 12.76
C GLY A 78 2.50 -15.38 12.76
N LYS A 79 2.55 -16.72 12.85
CA LYS A 79 3.81 -17.47 12.70
C LYS A 79 4.30 -17.43 11.28
N ILE A 80 5.62 -17.42 11.12
CA ILE A 80 6.25 -17.50 9.81
C ILE A 80 6.03 -18.91 9.25
N ILE A 81 5.34 -18.99 8.09
CA ILE A 81 5.19 -20.21 7.29
C ILE A 81 6.41 -20.38 6.40
N ASN A 82 6.81 -19.30 5.72
CA ASN A 82 7.89 -19.29 4.77
C ASN A 82 8.62 -17.94 4.75
N SER A 83 9.86 -17.91 4.26
CA SER A 83 10.64 -16.68 4.13
C SER A 83 11.69 -16.83 3.05
N TRP A 84 11.78 -15.87 2.14
CA TRP A 84 12.70 -15.89 0.99
C TRP A 84 13.08 -14.48 0.53
N GLY A 85 13.83 -14.38 -0.59
CA GLY A 85 14.20 -13.10 -1.20
C GLY A 85 15.56 -12.54 -0.76
N ALA A 86 16.39 -13.34 -0.08
CA ALA A 86 17.76 -12.94 0.24
C ALA A 86 18.58 -12.66 -1.04
N ASN A 87 19.37 -11.58 -1.02
CA ASN A 87 20.22 -11.14 -2.14
C ASN A 87 19.48 -10.78 -3.43
N ALA A 88 18.14 -10.61 -3.38
CA ALA A 88 17.34 -10.32 -4.56
C ALA A 88 16.99 -8.82 -4.72
N PHE A 89 16.92 -8.07 -3.63
CA PHE A 89 16.37 -6.72 -3.60
C PHE A 89 17.33 -5.72 -2.96
N ILE A 90 17.24 -4.46 -3.39
CA ILE A 90 17.99 -3.34 -2.81
C ILE A 90 17.10 -2.48 -1.93
N MET A 91 15.93 -2.07 -2.43
CA MET A 91 15.00 -1.22 -1.71
C MET A 91 13.55 -1.68 -1.94
N PRO A 92 13.10 -2.69 -1.18
CA PRO A 92 11.73 -3.20 -1.19
C PRO A 92 10.68 -2.09 -1.08
N HIS A 93 9.56 -2.22 -1.88
CA HIS A 93 8.49 -1.23 -1.83
C HIS A 93 7.09 -1.85 -1.87
N GLY A 94 6.44 -2.04 -3.02
CA GLY A 94 5.09 -2.58 -3.13
C GLY A 94 5.05 -4.10 -3.18
N LEU A 95 3.96 -4.68 -2.69
CA LEU A 95 3.65 -6.11 -2.79
C LEU A 95 2.17 -6.30 -3.07
N THR A 96 1.85 -7.12 -4.08
CA THR A 96 0.50 -7.54 -4.41
C THR A 96 0.48 -9.04 -4.67
N VAL A 97 -0.57 -9.72 -4.23
CA VAL A 97 -0.82 -11.13 -4.55
C VAL A 97 -1.94 -11.20 -5.57
N ASP A 98 -1.72 -11.89 -6.71
CA ASP A 98 -2.75 -12.03 -7.73
C ASP A 98 -3.71 -13.20 -7.44
N ASN A 99 -4.77 -13.31 -8.23
CA ASN A 99 -5.80 -14.36 -8.09
C ASN A 99 -5.29 -15.79 -8.39
N GLN A 100 -4.03 -15.94 -8.82
CA GLN A 100 -3.34 -17.21 -9.02
C GLN A 100 -2.31 -17.48 -7.91
N ASN A 101 -2.33 -16.67 -6.84
CA ASN A 101 -1.36 -16.68 -5.74
C ASN A 101 0.08 -16.37 -6.17
N ASN A 102 0.29 -15.66 -7.28
CA ASN A 102 1.63 -15.15 -7.59
C ASN A 102 1.90 -13.86 -6.82
N ILE A 103 3.15 -13.69 -6.42
CA ILE A 103 3.62 -12.56 -5.64
C ILE A 103 4.27 -11.54 -6.58
N TRP A 104 3.70 -10.34 -6.61
CA TRP A 104 4.21 -9.22 -7.40
C TRP A 104 4.89 -8.21 -6.49
N LEU A 105 6.07 -7.77 -6.88
CA LEU A 105 6.93 -6.92 -6.06
C LEU A 105 7.51 -5.77 -6.88
N THR A 106 7.69 -4.62 -6.23
CA THR A 106 8.46 -3.50 -6.78
C THR A 106 9.71 -3.26 -5.95
N ASP A 107 10.83 -2.97 -6.63
CA ASP A 107 12.04 -2.47 -5.98
C ASP A 107 12.42 -1.11 -6.57
N VAL A 108 12.34 -0.07 -5.73
CA VAL A 108 12.55 1.29 -6.19
C VAL A 108 13.99 1.56 -6.61
N ALA A 109 14.97 0.99 -5.93
CA ALA A 109 16.40 1.21 -6.26
C ALA A 109 16.85 0.41 -7.49
N LEU A 110 16.21 -0.72 -7.74
CA LEU A 110 16.45 -1.51 -8.97
C LEU A 110 15.71 -0.92 -10.18
N HIS A 111 14.72 -0.03 -9.97
CA HIS A 111 13.81 0.42 -11.03
C HIS A 111 13.10 -0.74 -11.74
N GLN A 112 12.75 -1.79 -10.99
CA GLN A 112 12.23 -3.03 -11.52
C GLN A 112 10.98 -3.49 -10.80
N ILE A 113 10.18 -4.29 -11.51
CA ILE A 113 9.09 -5.06 -10.96
C ILE A 113 9.34 -6.55 -11.18
N PHE A 114 8.78 -7.38 -10.31
CA PHE A 114 8.99 -8.82 -10.30
C PHE A 114 7.66 -9.55 -10.11
N LYS A 115 7.52 -10.70 -10.77
CA LYS A 115 6.48 -11.69 -10.48
C LYS A 115 7.15 -12.97 -10.04
N PHE A 116 6.75 -13.49 -8.91
CA PHE A 116 7.17 -14.79 -8.39
C PHE A 116 5.96 -15.72 -8.27
N SER A 117 6.19 -17.04 -8.36
CA SER A 117 5.21 -18.02 -7.88
C SER A 117 5.08 -17.93 -6.36
N HIS A 118 4.05 -18.53 -5.83
CA HIS A 118 3.78 -18.57 -4.38
C HIS A 118 4.97 -19.06 -3.55
N ASP A 119 5.71 -20.05 -4.07
CA ASP A 119 6.89 -20.64 -3.45
C ASP A 119 8.20 -19.87 -3.69
N GLY A 120 8.14 -18.69 -4.32
CA GLY A 120 9.28 -17.79 -4.50
C GLY A 120 10.13 -18.05 -5.75
N LYS A 121 9.64 -18.81 -6.75
CA LYS A 121 10.31 -18.94 -8.04
C LYS A 121 10.05 -17.73 -8.92
N LEU A 122 11.09 -17.08 -9.45
CA LEU A 122 10.95 -15.96 -10.37
C LEU A 122 10.26 -16.39 -11.67
N LEU A 123 9.14 -15.73 -12.01
CA LEU A 123 8.36 -15.96 -13.22
C LEU A 123 8.53 -14.84 -14.25
N MET A 124 8.64 -13.58 -13.79
CA MET A 124 8.80 -12.41 -14.67
C MET A 124 9.60 -11.33 -13.96
N LYS A 125 10.36 -10.56 -14.74
CA LYS A 125 11.05 -9.36 -14.29
C LYS A 125 11.04 -8.32 -15.40
N LEU A 126 10.60 -7.10 -15.11
CA LEU A 126 10.56 -5.98 -16.03
C LEU A 126 11.32 -4.77 -15.47
N GLY A 127 11.77 -3.92 -16.38
CA GLY A 127 12.67 -2.82 -16.06
C GLY A 127 14.14 -3.22 -16.20
N VAL A 128 15.02 -2.24 -16.35
CA VAL A 128 16.47 -2.43 -16.44
C VAL A 128 17.10 -2.08 -15.10
N ALA A 129 17.80 -3.03 -14.50
CA ALA A 129 18.34 -2.88 -13.15
C ALA A 129 19.19 -1.60 -13.01
N LYS A 130 18.82 -0.74 -12.05
CA LYS A 130 19.48 0.54 -11.72
C LYS A 130 19.50 1.57 -12.86
N VAL A 131 18.70 1.36 -13.89
CA VAL A 131 18.57 2.32 -15.01
C VAL A 131 17.16 2.90 -14.97
N SER A 132 17.05 4.16 -14.57
CA SER A 132 15.79 4.89 -14.57
C SER A 132 15.42 5.37 -15.98
N GLY A 133 14.13 5.47 -16.27
CA GLY A 133 13.64 6.03 -17.52
C GLY A 133 12.11 6.17 -17.52
N ASN A 134 11.59 6.72 -18.63
CA ASN A 134 10.18 7.01 -18.83
C ASN A 134 9.67 6.51 -20.18
N ASP A 135 10.11 5.34 -20.59
CA ASP A 135 9.70 4.68 -21.84
C ASP A 135 9.00 3.33 -21.56
N SER A 136 8.88 2.48 -22.57
CA SER A 136 8.22 1.16 -22.47
C SER A 136 9.06 0.08 -21.80
N LEU A 137 10.35 0.30 -21.56
CA LEU A 137 11.29 -0.66 -21.01
C LEU A 137 11.80 -0.29 -19.61
N HIS A 138 11.65 0.96 -19.22
CA HIS A 138 12.20 1.50 -17.98
C HIS A 138 11.13 2.04 -17.07
N PHE A 139 11.40 1.96 -15.78
CA PHE A 139 10.68 2.65 -14.71
C PHE A 139 11.61 3.67 -14.04
N ASN A 140 11.03 4.55 -13.24
CA ASN A 140 11.81 5.45 -12.40
C ASN A 140 11.23 5.45 -10.98
N LEU A 141 11.76 4.55 -10.14
CA LEU A 141 11.33 4.32 -8.76
C LEU A 141 9.85 3.87 -8.69
N PRO A 142 9.48 2.70 -9.29
CA PRO A 142 8.11 2.19 -9.30
C PRO A 142 7.63 1.89 -7.89
N THR A 143 6.34 2.16 -7.63
CA THR A 143 5.81 2.13 -6.27
C THR A 143 4.96 0.88 -5.99
N ASP A 144 3.98 0.54 -6.84
CA ASP A 144 3.05 -0.54 -6.56
C ASP A 144 2.48 -1.17 -7.83
N ILE A 145 1.73 -2.29 -7.69
CA ILE A 145 1.18 -3.06 -8.81
C ILE A 145 -0.26 -3.46 -8.51
N ALA A 146 -1.15 -3.35 -9.50
CA ALA A 146 -2.47 -3.97 -9.48
C ALA A 146 -2.59 -4.97 -10.64
N VAL A 147 -3.19 -6.13 -10.40
CA VAL A 147 -3.30 -7.22 -11.38
C VAL A 147 -4.77 -7.51 -11.66
N ALA A 148 -5.15 -7.56 -12.93
CA ALA A 148 -6.49 -7.92 -13.37
C ALA A 148 -6.67 -9.44 -13.49
N ASP A 149 -7.93 -9.90 -13.54
CA ASP A 149 -8.27 -11.32 -13.63
C ASP A 149 -7.75 -12.00 -14.90
N ASP A 150 -7.59 -11.24 -16.00
CA ASP A 150 -7.01 -11.70 -17.26
C ASP A 150 -5.47 -11.78 -17.21
N GLY A 151 -4.87 -11.41 -16.07
CA GLY A 151 -3.44 -11.37 -15.84
C GLY A 151 -2.76 -10.12 -16.37
N SER A 152 -3.45 -9.20 -17.06
CA SER A 152 -2.91 -7.87 -17.36
C SER A 152 -2.68 -7.11 -16.05
N PHE A 153 -1.71 -6.20 -16.04
CA PHE A 153 -1.37 -5.51 -14.80
C PHE A 153 -0.97 -4.05 -15.02
N TYR A 154 -1.04 -3.31 -13.93
CA TYR A 154 -0.83 -1.87 -13.88
C TYR A 154 0.24 -1.57 -12.84
N VAL A 155 1.19 -0.72 -13.21
CA VAL A 155 2.28 -0.29 -12.32
C VAL A 155 2.16 1.20 -12.07
N SER A 156 2.07 1.60 -10.82
CA SER A 156 2.29 2.99 -10.43
C SER A 156 3.79 3.28 -10.44
N ASP A 157 4.22 4.13 -11.38
CA ASP A 157 5.61 4.52 -11.57
C ASP A 157 5.77 5.95 -11.06
N GLY A 158 5.87 6.08 -9.71
CA GLY A 158 5.45 7.29 -9.02
C GLY A 158 6.54 8.16 -8.42
N TYR A 159 7.62 7.63 -7.84
CA TYR A 159 8.60 8.50 -7.16
C TYR A 159 9.47 9.33 -8.11
N GLY A 160 9.84 8.77 -9.24
CA GLY A 160 10.68 9.47 -10.23
C GLY A 160 9.91 9.87 -11.49
N ASN A 161 8.79 9.16 -11.76
CA ASN A 161 7.82 9.49 -12.80
C ASN A 161 6.47 9.87 -12.17
N SER A 162 5.49 10.23 -12.99
CA SER A 162 4.14 10.57 -12.57
C SER A 162 3.13 9.88 -13.48
N ARG A 163 3.23 8.55 -13.58
CA ARG A 163 2.44 7.77 -14.53
C ARG A 163 1.97 6.44 -13.97
N VAL A 164 0.96 5.88 -14.63
CA VAL A 164 0.58 4.47 -14.54
C VAL A 164 0.95 3.79 -15.86
N VAL A 165 1.51 2.58 -15.78
CA VAL A 165 1.90 1.80 -16.97
C VAL A 165 1.11 0.51 -17.01
N LYS A 166 0.47 0.20 -18.13
CA LYS A 166 -0.29 -1.04 -18.37
C LYS A 166 0.54 -2.02 -19.18
N PHE A 167 0.55 -3.28 -18.74
CA PHE A 167 1.15 -4.41 -19.44
C PHE A 167 0.13 -5.54 -19.66
N SER A 168 0.39 -6.37 -20.67
CA SER A 168 -0.31 -7.65 -20.82
C SER A 168 0.13 -8.66 -19.78
N SER A 169 -0.60 -9.78 -19.66
CA SER A 169 -0.24 -10.92 -18.78
C SER A 169 1.14 -11.52 -19.06
N THR A 170 1.69 -11.29 -20.26
CA THR A 170 3.04 -11.75 -20.65
C THR A 170 4.13 -10.70 -20.44
N GLY A 171 3.80 -9.54 -19.85
CA GLY A 171 4.76 -8.45 -19.63
C GLY A 171 5.02 -7.56 -20.84
N LYS A 172 4.23 -7.67 -21.91
CA LYS A 172 4.32 -6.76 -23.06
C LYS A 172 3.71 -5.41 -22.69
N TYR A 173 4.45 -4.31 -22.89
CA TYR A 173 3.94 -2.95 -22.73
C TYR A 173 2.73 -2.72 -23.62
N ILE A 174 1.68 -2.13 -23.07
CA ILE A 174 0.47 -1.75 -23.80
C ILE A 174 0.40 -0.24 -23.94
N LYS A 175 0.42 0.48 -22.83
CA LYS A 175 0.37 1.95 -22.78
C LYS A 175 0.76 2.49 -21.42
N SER A 176 0.95 3.80 -21.34
CA SER A 176 1.02 4.53 -20.08
C SER A 176 0.20 5.81 -20.16
N TRP A 177 -0.19 6.34 -19.00
CA TRP A 177 -0.87 7.63 -18.87
C TRP A 177 -0.46 8.31 -17.57
N GLY A 178 -0.72 9.62 -17.51
CA GLY A 178 -0.35 10.46 -16.40
C GLY A 178 0.88 11.31 -16.70
N THR A 179 0.88 12.50 -16.13
CA THR A 179 1.98 13.48 -16.14
C THR A 179 2.03 14.15 -14.79
N TYR A 180 3.11 14.83 -14.49
CA TYR A 180 3.24 15.62 -13.24
C TYR A 180 2.21 16.75 -13.20
N GLY A 181 1.42 16.82 -12.13
CA GLY A 181 0.45 17.88 -11.93
C GLY A 181 -0.71 17.49 -11.00
N ASN A 182 -1.73 18.33 -10.94
CA ASN A 182 -2.86 18.19 -10.02
C ASN A 182 -4.24 18.18 -10.70
N LYS A 183 -4.31 18.24 -12.04
CA LYS A 183 -5.56 18.11 -12.80
C LYS A 183 -6.00 16.65 -12.85
N PRO A 184 -7.24 16.35 -13.27
CA PRO A 184 -7.68 15.00 -13.58
C PRO A 184 -6.71 14.29 -14.54
N GLY A 185 -6.24 13.09 -14.16
CA GLY A 185 -5.26 12.31 -14.93
C GLY A 185 -3.80 12.73 -14.76
N GLU A 186 -3.52 13.83 -14.07
CA GLU A 186 -2.16 14.19 -13.64
C GLU A 186 -1.89 13.64 -12.23
N PHE A 187 -0.61 13.43 -11.87
CA PHE A 187 -0.22 12.85 -10.58
C PHE A 187 0.96 13.60 -9.95
N ILE A 188 0.97 13.61 -8.61
CA ILE A 188 2.18 13.89 -7.83
C ILE A 188 2.41 12.72 -6.89
N ILE A 189 3.34 11.85 -7.26
CA ILE A 189 3.65 10.57 -6.62
C ILE A 189 2.41 9.65 -6.59
N PRO A 190 1.96 9.09 -7.75
CA PRO A 190 1.05 7.94 -7.75
C PRO A 190 1.74 6.79 -7.01
N HIS A 191 1.15 6.36 -5.86
CA HIS A 191 1.85 5.50 -4.92
C HIS A 191 1.20 4.12 -4.80
N GLY A 192 0.09 3.99 -4.11
CA GLY A 192 -0.68 2.76 -4.07
C GLY A 192 -1.63 2.65 -5.26
N ILE A 193 -1.89 1.44 -5.74
CA ILE A 193 -2.78 1.17 -6.87
C ILE A 193 -3.59 -0.10 -6.60
N ALA A 194 -4.89 -0.07 -6.84
CA ALA A 194 -5.77 -1.21 -6.66
C ALA A 194 -6.77 -1.33 -7.81
N LEU A 195 -7.24 -2.54 -8.09
CA LEU A 195 -8.27 -2.82 -9.08
C LEU A 195 -9.47 -3.47 -8.40
N ASP A 196 -10.68 -2.99 -8.68
CA ASP A 196 -11.88 -3.62 -8.17
C ASP A 196 -12.40 -4.71 -9.13
N LYS A 197 -13.38 -5.50 -8.67
CA LYS A 197 -14.03 -6.56 -9.44
C LYS A 197 -14.78 -6.07 -10.69
N ASN A 198 -15.02 -4.76 -10.80
CA ASN A 198 -15.66 -4.13 -11.96
C ASN A 198 -14.62 -3.59 -12.96
N ASN A 199 -13.33 -3.91 -12.74
CA ASN A 199 -12.21 -3.40 -13.53
C ASN A 199 -12.07 -1.87 -13.45
N THR A 200 -12.43 -1.26 -12.33
CA THR A 200 -12.09 0.14 -12.03
C THR A 200 -10.74 0.18 -11.33
N LEU A 201 -9.83 0.96 -11.89
CA LEU A 201 -8.49 1.16 -11.33
C LEU A 201 -8.49 2.37 -10.41
N TYR A 202 -8.05 2.18 -9.18
CA TYR A 202 -7.91 3.19 -8.15
C TYR A 202 -6.43 3.51 -7.98
N VAL A 203 -6.06 4.78 -8.03
CA VAL A 203 -4.67 5.24 -7.86
C VAL A 203 -4.60 6.24 -6.72
N ALA A 204 -3.87 5.92 -5.69
CA ALA A 204 -3.56 6.83 -4.61
C ALA A 204 -2.54 7.88 -5.09
N ASP A 205 -3.03 9.07 -5.40
CA ASP A 205 -2.24 10.23 -5.82
C ASP A 205 -1.75 10.98 -4.58
N ARG A 206 -0.69 10.43 -3.99
CA ARG A 206 -0.28 10.63 -2.61
C ARG A 206 -0.07 12.11 -2.25
N GLN A 207 0.66 12.87 -3.05
CA GLN A 207 0.98 14.27 -2.75
C GLN A 207 -0.15 15.24 -3.13
N ASN A 208 -1.09 14.79 -3.97
CA ASN A 208 -2.32 15.53 -4.26
C ASN A 208 -3.46 15.20 -3.27
N ASN A 209 -3.20 14.29 -2.32
CA ASN A 209 -4.14 13.91 -1.28
C ASN A 209 -5.51 13.50 -1.83
N ARG A 210 -5.50 12.62 -2.82
CA ARG A 210 -6.70 12.10 -3.48
C ARG A 210 -6.52 10.68 -3.96
N VAL A 211 -7.63 10.01 -4.27
CA VAL A 211 -7.65 8.78 -5.06
C VAL A 211 -8.30 9.09 -6.39
N GLN A 212 -7.64 8.80 -7.49
CA GLN A 212 -8.19 8.92 -8.82
C GLN A 212 -8.64 7.57 -9.35
N LEU A 213 -9.80 7.53 -10.02
CA LEU A 213 -10.37 6.34 -10.61
C LEU A 213 -10.28 6.41 -12.13
N PHE A 214 -9.89 5.28 -12.71
CA PHE A 214 -9.75 5.11 -14.17
C PHE A 214 -10.43 3.83 -14.63
N ASP A 215 -10.82 3.77 -15.89
CA ASP A 215 -11.11 2.51 -16.54
C ASP A 215 -9.80 1.76 -16.89
N THR A 216 -9.92 0.52 -17.35
CA THR A 216 -8.76 -0.30 -17.74
C THR A 216 -8.00 0.23 -18.96
N ASN A 217 -8.52 1.23 -19.65
CA ASN A 217 -7.87 1.94 -20.75
C ASN A 217 -7.17 3.22 -20.29
N GLY A 218 -7.22 3.53 -18.99
CA GLY A 218 -6.61 4.72 -18.40
C GLY A 218 -7.41 6.01 -18.66
N ASN A 219 -8.69 5.91 -19.03
CA ASN A 219 -9.57 7.05 -19.10
C ASN A 219 -9.98 7.45 -17.67
N PHE A 220 -9.81 8.72 -17.33
CA PHE A 220 -10.22 9.26 -16.04
C PHE A 220 -11.74 9.16 -15.86
N LEU A 221 -12.19 8.63 -14.74
CA LEU A 221 -13.60 8.49 -14.39
C LEU A 221 -14.03 9.54 -13.36
N LYS A 222 -13.35 9.59 -12.25
CA LYS A 222 -13.59 10.53 -11.15
C LYS A 222 -12.42 10.59 -10.18
N GLU A 223 -12.45 11.56 -9.27
CA GLU A 223 -11.56 11.62 -8.12
C GLU A 223 -12.35 11.52 -6.81
N LEU A 224 -11.74 10.93 -5.80
CA LEU A 224 -12.21 10.94 -4.43
C LEU A 224 -11.27 11.85 -3.65
N LYS A 225 -11.80 13.00 -3.24
CA LYS A 225 -11.12 13.92 -2.31
C LYS A 225 -11.70 13.71 -0.93
N ASN A 226 -10.82 13.50 0.00
CA ASN A 226 -11.25 13.25 1.36
C ASN A 226 -11.54 14.58 2.09
N ASP A 227 -12.77 14.75 2.58
CA ASP A 227 -13.20 15.90 3.40
C ASP A 227 -12.52 15.94 4.78
N MET A 228 -11.82 14.87 5.17
CA MET A 228 -11.28 14.66 6.50
C MET A 228 -9.81 15.03 6.62
N GLN A 229 -9.35 16.22 6.21
CA GLN A 229 -8.00 16.72 6.52
C GLN A 229 -6.88 15.63 6.49
N VAL A 230 -7.00 14.69 5.56
CA VAL A 230 -5.97 13.66 5.30
C VAL A 230 -4.90 14.33 4.47
N GLU A 231 -3.64 14.23 4.90
CA GLU A 231 -2.57 15.00 4.27
C GLU A 231 -1.76 14.23 3.25
N GLN A 232 -1.75 12.90 3.31
CA GLN A 232 -1.17 12.05 2.27
C GLN A 232 -1.83 10.67 2.29
N THR A 233 -2.23 10.16 1.13
CA THR A 233 -2.79 8.81 0.99
C THR A 233 -1.78 7.91 0.28
N PRO A 234 -0.90 7.20 1.02
CA PRO A 234 0.13 6.38 0.38
C PRO A 234 -0.43 5.09 -0.21
N SER A 235 -1.42 4.44 0.40
CA SER A 235 -1.97 3.19 -0.10
C SER A 235 -3.47 3.07 0.13
N ILE A 236 -4.08 2.19 -0.65
CA ILE A 236 -5.51 1.86 -0.68
C ILE A 236 -5.69 0.35 -0.84
N ALA A 237 -6.78 -0.17 -0.30
CA ALA A 237 -7.22 -1.55 -0.54
C ALA A 237 -8.73 -1.59 -0.75
N ILE A 238 -9.18 -2.57 -1.54
CA ILE A 238 -10.60 -2.82 -1.81
C ILE A 238 -10.92 -4.22 -1.31
N ASP A 239 -11.93 -4.35 -0.47
CA ASP A 239 -12.34 -5.65 0.03
C ASP A 239 -13.30 -6.37 -0.93
N ASN A 240 -13.64 -7.62 -0.59
CA ASN A 240 -14.54 -8.46 -1.39
C ASN A 240 -15.97 -7.90 -1.52
N LEU A 241 -16.37 -6.94 -0.69
CA LEU A 241 -17.64 -6.24 -0.76
C LEU A 241 -17.56 -4.96 -1.61
N GLY A 242 -16.37 -4.62 -2.12
CA GLY A 242 -16.11 -3.39 -2.89
C GLY A 242 -15.98 -2.14 -2.02
N ARG A 243 -15.73 -2.30 -0.70
CA ARG A 243 -15.45 -1.18 0.19
C ARG A 243 -14.00 -0.74 0.01
N LEU A 244 -13.81 0.56 -0.18
CA LEU A 244 -12.49 1.18 -0.31
C LEU A 244 -11.96 1.58 1.06
N PHE A 245 -10.76 1.12 1.37
CA PHE A 245 -10.00 1.54 2.53
C PHE A 245 -8.76 2.28 2.07
N ALA A 246 -8.37 3.29 2.83
CA ALA A 246 -7.17 4.07 2.60
C ALA A 246 -6.44 4.32 3.91
N ILE A 247 -5.16 4.59 3.80
CA ILE A 247 -4.33 5.04 4.91
C ILE A 247 -3.87 6.46 4.68
N ASP A 248 -3.67 7.19 5.76
CA ASP A 248 -3.09 8.53 5.71
C ASP A 248 -1.79 8.60 6.49
N TYR A 249 -0.98 9.57 6.15
CA TYR A 249 0.17 9.98 6.92
C TYR A 249 0.35 11.50 6.81
N ASP A 250 0.48 12.15 7.97
CA ASP A 250 0.75 13.59 8.05
C ASP A 250 2.22 13.83 8.48
N PRO A 251 3.12 14.16 7.55
CA PRO A 251 4.50 14.45 7.87
C PRO A 251 4.71 15.84 8.49
N THR A 252 3.74 16.76 8.38
CA THR A 252 3.95 18.18 8.68
C THR A 252 3.67 18.53 10.12
N LYS A 253 2.84 17.77 10.82
CA LYS A 253 2.45 18.04 12.22
C LYS A 253 3.48 17.60 13.26
N LYS A 254 4.76 17.70 12.95
CA LYS A 254 5.86 17.39 13.88
C LYS A 254 5.90 18.23 15.16
N LYS A 255 5.12 19.32 15.23
CA LYS A 255 5.14 20.25 16.38
C LYS A 255 4.08 20.00 17.44
N ASP A 256 3.05 19.21 17.12
CA ASP A 256 2.01 18.84 18.09
C ASP A 256 2.07 17.33 18.32
N SER A 257 2.67 16.93 19.44
CA SER A 257 2.86 15.54 19.85
C SER A 257 1.55 14.74 19.99
N THR A 258 0.40 15.37 19.88
CA THR A 258 -0.91 14.73 20.02
C THR A 258 -1.49 14.23 18.70
N VAL A 259 -0.88 14.54 17.54
CA VAL A 259 -1.48 14.32 16.21
C VAL A 259 -0.59 13.54 15.24
N ASN A 260 0.60 13.10 15.66
CA ASN A 260 1.55 12.41 14.79
C ASN A 260 1.23 10.92 14.66
N GLY A 261 0.80 10.48 13.50
CA GLY A 261 0.59 9.07 13.19
C GLY A 261 -0.42 8.86 12.09
N SER A 262 -0.35 7.68 11.49
CA SER A 262 -1.26 7.26 10.44
C SER A 262 -2.60 6.80 11.00
N THR A 263 -3.63 6.92 10.17
CA THR A 263 -4.96 6.33 10.39
C THR A 263 -5.36 5.49 9.17
N ILE A 264 -6.24 4.52 9.41
CA ILE A 264 -6.98 3.79 8.39
C ILE A 264 -8.38 4.40 8.37
N PHE A 265 -8.95 4.55 7.20
CA PHE A 265 -10.33 4.96 7.03
C PHE A 265 -11.00 4.25 5.88
N GLU A 266 -12.28 3.97 6.03
CA GLU A 266 -13.17 3.47 4.98
C GLU A 266 -13.76 4.67 4.23
N ILE A 267 -13.69 4.66 2.90
CA ILE A 267 -14.31 5.67 2.04
C ILE A 267 -15.62 5.10 1.51
N ASP A 268 -16.74 5.75 1.81
CA ASP A 268 -18.03 5.32 1.31
C ASP A 268 -18.29 5.81 -0.13
N SER A 269 -19.39 5.33 -0.74
CA SER A 269 -19.80 5.72 -2.09
C SER A 269 -20.09 7.21 -2.25
N SER A 270 -20.38 7.91 -1.14
CA SER A 270 -20.59 9.36 -1.07
C SER A 270 -19.30 10.14 -0.85
N GLN A 271 -18.14 9.47 -0.89
CA GLN A 271 -16.80 10.03 -0.70
C GLN A 271 -16.50 10.51 0.73
N HIS A 272 -17.28 10.08 1.71
CA HIS A 272 -17.03 10.39 3.10
C HIS A 272 -16.21 9.30 3.77
N ALA A 273 -15.24 9.71 4.56
CA ALA A 273 -14.50 8.76 5.37
C ALA A 273 -15.32 8.32 6.59
N LYS A 274 -15.40 7.02 6.76
CA LYS A 274 -16.03 6.36 7.91
C LYS A 274 -15.00 5.53 8.67
N ASN A 275 -15.33 5.11 9.87
CA ASN A 275 -14.58 4.10 10.62
C ASN A 275 -13.07 4.35 10.70
N HIS A 276 -12.61 5.59 10.93
CA HIS A 276 -11.20 5.87 11.01
C HIS A 276 -10.59 5.45 12.36
N PHE A 277 -9.40 4.85 12.33
CA PHE A 277 -8.67 4.41 13.50
C PHE A 277 -7.16 4.35 13.23
N GLY A 278 -6.35 4.56 14.28
CA GLY A 278 -4.90 4.56 14.19
C GLY A 278 -4.24 3.28 14.71
N ALA A 279 -2.93 3.32 14.89
CA ALA A 279 -2.09 2.18 15.28
C ALA A 279 -2.44 1.52 16.63
N ASN A 280 -3.19 2.18 17.48
CA ASN A 280 -3.69 1.62 18.74
C ASN A 280 -5.15 1.12 18.66
N GLY A 281 -5.74 1.06 17.44
CA GLY A 281 -7.13 0.67 17.23
C GLY A 281 -8.16 1.69 17.71
N SER A 282 -7.75 2.90 18.03
CA SER A 282 -8.63 4.02 18.43
C SER A 282 -8.47 5.21 17.49
N THR A 283 -9.35 6.19 17.61
CA THR A 283 -9.25 7.44 16.86
C THR A 283 -8.12 8.35 17.31
N LYS A 284 -7.49 8.05 18.46
CA LYS A 284 -6.32 8.77 18.95
C LYS A 284 -5.09 8.33 18.16
N ARG A 285 -4.46 9.27 17.46
CA ARG A 285 -3.23 9.01 16.70
C ARG A 285 -2.06 8.69 17.64
N THR A 286 -1.20 7.77 17.20
CA THR A 286 0.07 7.43 17.83
C THR A 286 1.17 7.51 16.79
N THR A 287 2.42 7.72 17.21
CA THR A 287 3.55 7.76 16.26
C THR A 287 3.59 6.49 15.42
N SER A 288 3.29 6.62 14.15
CA SER A 288 3.24 5.53 13.17
C SER A 288 3.31 6.11 11.76
N TRP A 289 3.76 5.30 10.82
CA TRP A 289 3.66 5.61 9.39
C TRP A 289 3.21 4.35 8.68
N PHE A 290 1.92 4.27 8.40
CA PHE A 290 1.36 3.19 7.60
C PHE A 290 1.78 3.40 6.15
N HIS A 291 2.37 2.37 5.57
CA HIS A 291 2.90 2.45 4.21
C HIS A 291 2.03 1.67 3.22
N ASP A 292 1.54 0.52 3.64
CA ASP A 292 0.67 -0.32 2.83
C ASP A 292 -0.35 -1.07 3.68
N LEU A 293 -1.47 -1.51 3.05
CA LEU A 293 -2.52 -2.27 3.72
C LEU A 293 -3.12 -3.32 2.80
N ALA A 294 -3.60 -4.41 3.40
CA ALA A 294 -4.36 -5.45 2.73
C ALA A 294 -5.53 -5.94 3.60
N ILE A 295 -6.54 -6.59 3.00
CA ILE A 295 -7.78 -7.01 3.66
C ILE A 295 -8.03 -8.46 3.33
N ASP A 296 -8.21 -9.31 4.36
CA ASP A 296 -8.47 -10.74 4.18
C ASP A 296 -9.94 -11.03 3.80
N SER A 297 -10.25 -12.29 3.51
CA SER A 297 -11.58 -12.74 3.10
C SER A 297 -12.66 -12.49 4.16
N LYS A 298 -12.26 -12.33 5.44
CA LYS A 298 -13.13 -12.07 6.59
C LYS A 298 -13.30 -10.57 6.87
N GLY A 299 -12.61 -9.70 6.11
CA GLY A 299 -12.61 -8.26 6.29
C GLY A 299 -11.67 -7.75 7.38
N ASN A 300 -10.72 -8.56 7.85
CA ASN A 300 -9.67 -8.09 8.75
C ASN A 300 -8.64 -7.30 7.95
N ILE A 301 -8.08 -6.25 8.55
CA ILE A 301 -7.12 -5.34 7.89
C ILE A 301 -5.72 -5.57 8.47
N TYR A 302 -4.74 -5.63 7.58
CA TYR A 302 -3.33 -5.76 7.90
C TYR A 302 -2.58 -4.54 7.35
N VAL A 303 -1.71 -3.93 8.16
CA VAL A 303 -0.93 -2.75 7.75
C VAL A 303 0.53 -2.86 8.14
N GLY A 304 1.39 -2.37 7.27
CA GLY A 304 2.81 -2.18 7.54
C GLY A 304 3.09 -0.79 8.13
N ASP A 305 3.60 -0.74 9.36
CA ASP A 305 4.05 0.50 10.01
C ASP A 305 5.58 0.61 9.89
N ILE A 306 6.06 1.47 8.99
CA ILE A 306 7.49 1.60 8.69
C ILE A 306 8.28 2.34 9.78
N ILE A 307 7.65 3.21 10.57
CA ILE A 307 8.28 3.84 11.75
C ILE A 307 8.32 2.86 12.92
N GLY A 308 7.18 2.20 13.17
CA GLY A 308 7.08 1.20 14.23
C GLY A 308 7.84 -0.09 13.93
N MET A 309 8.28 -0.31 12.66
CA MET A 309 8.91 -1.55 12.17
C MET A 309 8.10 -2.79 12.55
N LYS A 310 6.79 -2.73 12.34
CA LYS A 310 5.84 -3.78 12.75
C LYS A 310 4.69 -3.91 11.77
N ILE A 311 4.03 -5.04 11.84
CA ILE A 311 2.79 -5.31 11.14
C ILE A 311 1.67 -5.28 12.18
N LEU A 312 0.54 -4.66 11.84
CA LEU A 312 -0.63 -4.60 12.70
C LEU A 312 -1.79 -5.35 12.03
N LYS A 313 -2.54 -6.11 12.83
CA LYS A 313 -3.78 -6.77 12.43
C LYS A 313 -4.95 -6.12 13.16
N PHE A 314 -5.96 -5.71 12.39
CA PHE A 314 -7.21 -5.19 12.93
C PHE A 314 -8.35 -6.14 12.54
N LYS A 315 -8.97 -6.75 13.54
CA LYS A 315 -10.08 -7.68 13.35
C LYS A 315 -11.40 -6.93 13.24
N LEU A 316 -12.20 -7.28 12.24
CA LEU A 316 -13.57 -6.79 12.10
C LEU A 316 -14.42 -7.37 13.22
N LYS A 317 -15.10 -6.51 13.99
CA LYS A 317 -16.07 -6.92 15.01
C LYS A 317 -17.33 -7.45 14.33
N LYS A 318 -17.81 -8.59 14.77
CA LYS A 318 -19.10 -9.16 14.34
C LYS A 318 -20.25 -8.45 15.03
#